data_02803221a0294b425d2f165d2bb83652
#
_entry.id   02803221a0294b425d2f165d2bb83652
#
_cell.length_a   1.000
_cell.length_b   1.000
_cell.length_c   1.000
_cell.angle_alpha   90.00
_cell.angle_beta   90.00
_cell.angle_gamma   90.00
#
_symmetry.space_group_name_H-M   'P 1'
#
loop_
_entity.id
_entity.type
_entity.pdbx_description
1 polymer ?
#
loop_
_entity_poly.entity_id
_entity_poly.type
_entity_poly.pdbx_seq_one_letter_code
_entity_poly.pdbx_strand_id
1 'polypeptide(L)'
;MKRLFLLSCCALFALTLPAFESASTHAQTLNVTSSNGQIEPSGTLPVLFVNTDNGVDVVDKETYLTATYYLDPMGDTTITAFGSKETPLPLQIKGRGNWTWRGFEKKPYRLKLDGKAALLGMKASKHFALLAHADDPHGFMRNAVGFFLSERFELPWTPKQRPVELVLNGDYRGLYFLTELIRVDKDRVSITEQPDLCIHADSITGGWLVEIDNYDTDPHVAITEGDGETIIFTYKTPEVLSTEQTRFLTDEMSRLDSLIYGDKQSIELWQYLDIDDLARFFLVQELTDNYESFHGSCYLYREMGAAEKWHFGPVWDFGSTLNHSKTQPFYEGREHHNTWAPQLALFPAFQDKLKALWELYSPNLITDLDAYLQAFVESIETAAANDAERWKTQGYGNADLEQDLVHVQQFMHDAALWESNRLGVTPPEPTITIRWRPLNEWTDKQMAFVWGESIEARFVKPVQDGDCYTYTSTDIPLNILFVNGTYWTTRGNQTVDINNLTEDACFEVLADTATTAPHTGKHAVKALDCSTLTDHFNTPYLYNNTEATPVKVLHNGQLLIIHNQRTYTVLGTLSDEE
;
A
#
# COMPACT_ATOMS: atom_id res chain seq x y z
N MET A 1 12.96 -21.29 62.54
CA MET A 1 12.23 -20.82 63.75
C MET A 1 11.59 -19.48 63.40
N LYS A 2 10.28 -19.41 63.62
CA LYS A 2 9.41 -18.24 63.78
C LYS A 2 9.20 -17.29 62.61
N ARG A 3 8.00 -17.46 62.09
CA ARG A 3 7.05 -16.56 61.44
C ARG A 3 6.95 -15.18 62.10
N LEU A 4 6.72 -14.16 61.32
CA LEU A 4 5.79 -13.09 61.71
C LEU A 4 5.03 -12.57 60.46
N PHE A 5 3.72 -12.61 60.58
CA PHE A 5 2.72 -12.01 59.69
C PHE A 5 2.66 -10.49 59.92
N LEU A 6 2.50 -9.72 58.88
CA LEU A 6 1.86 -8.41 58.98
C LEU A 6 0.85 -8.26 57.83
N LEU A 7 -0.41 -8.26 58.22
CA LEU A 7 -1.55 -7.78 57.43
C LEU A 7 -1.47 -6.26 57.34
N SER A 8 -1.65 -5.72 56.18
CA SER A 8 -2.05 -4.31 56.00
C SER A 8 -3.16 -4.20 55.00
N CYS A 9 -4.22 -3.54 55.42
CA CYS A 9 -5.47 -3.29 54.71
C CYS A 9 -5.27 -2.53 53.39
N CYS A 10 -5.80 -3.06 52.29
CA CYS A 10 -6.13 -2.28 51.12
C CYS A 10 -7.61 -1.91 51.14
N ALA A 11 -7.89 -0.63 51.31
CA ALA A 11 -9.22 -0.06 51.13
C ALA A 11 -9.54 -0.03 49.62
N LEU A 12 -10.62 -0.71 49.23
CA LEU A 12 -11.24 -0.58 47.91
C LEU A 12 -11.89 0.82 47.76
N PHE A 13 -11.38 1.62 46.86
CA PHE A 13 -12.16 2.69 46.26
C PHE A 13 -12.75 2.17 44.94
N ALA A 14 -14.03 1.88 44.99
CA ALA A 14 -14.82 1.60 43.80
C ALA A 14 -15.18 2.95 43.15
N LEU A 15 -14.50 3.31 42.08
CA LEU A 15 -14.94 4.34 41.16
C LEU A 15 -15.93 3.71 40.19
N THR A 16 -17.19 4.08 40.32
CA THR A 16 -18.25 3.76 39.35
C THR A 16 -18.05 4.64 38.12
N LEU A 17 -17.56 4.03 37.05
CA LEU A 17 -17.66 4.60 35.71
C LEU A 17 -19.11 4.45 35.20
N PRO A 18 -19.70 5.48 34.57
CA PRO A 18 -21.00 5.32 33.94
C PRO A 18 -20.85 4.36 32.75
N ALA A 19 -21.78 3.41 32.67
CA ALA A 19 -21.90 2.50 31.55
C ALA A 19 -22.18 3.31 30.27
N PHE A 20 -21.25 3.24 29.32
CA PHE A 20 -21.56 3.59 27.96
C PHE A 20 -22.48 2.47 27.43
N GLU A 21 -23.73 2.80 27.19
CA GLU A 21 -24.60 1.97 26.36
C GLU A 21 -24.03 2.00 24.93
N SER A 22 -23.37 0.92 24.53
CA SER A 22 -23.04 0.69 23.15
C SER A 22 -24.34 0.56 22.38
N ALA A 23 -24.56 1.49 21.47
CA ALA A 23 -25.58 1.37 20.44
C ALA A 23 -25.20 0.22 19.50
N SER A 24 -25.55 -1.00 19.89
CA SER A 24 -25.57 -2.15 19.01
C SER A 24 -26.72 -1.98 18.02
N THR A 25 -26.41 -1.47 16.83
CA THR A 25 -27.35 -1.51 15.72
C THR A 25 -26.63 -1.99 14.47
N HIS A 26 -27.20 -3.10 14.00
CA HIS A 26 -26.98 -3.77 12.71
C HIS A 26 -25.86 -4.81 12.60
N ALA A 27 -25.89 -5.84 13.41
CA ALA A 27 -25.55 -7.15 12.91
C ALA A 27 -26.78 -7.66 12.10
N GLN A 28 -26.89 -7.25 10.85
CA GLN A 28 -27.69 -8.01 9.90
C GLN A 28 -26.94 -9.33 9.71
N THR A 29 -27.51 -10.40 10.23
CA THR A 29 -27.11 -11.77 9.89
C THR A 29 -27.36 -11.92 8.39
N LEU A 30 -26.34 -11.66 7.58
CA LEU A 30 -26.36 -11.95 6.15
C LEU A 30 -26.55 -13.47 6.02
N ASN A 31 -27.63 -13.90 5.39
CA ASN A 31 -27.83 -15.29 5.04
C ASN A 31 -26.87 -15.65 3.90
N VAL A 32 -25.66 -16.08 4.28
CA VAL A 32 -24.52 -16.39 3.40
C VAL A 32 -24.71 -17.73 2.66
N THR A 33 -25.73 -18.50 2.97
CA THR A 33 -25.96 -19.83 2.36
C THR A 33 -27.14 -19.83 1.41
N SER A 34 -26.92 -20.43 0.23
CA SER A 34 -28.02 -20.76 -0.68
C SER A 34 -29.02 -21.71 -0.04
N SER A 35 -30.22 -21.88 -0.65
CA SER A 35 -31.23 -22.83 -0.19
C SER A 35 -30.75 -24.30 -0.09
N ASN A 36 -29.55 -24.60 -0.63
CA ASN A 36 -28.92 -25.93 -0.63
C ASN A 36 -27.76 -26.05 0.36
N GLY A 37 -27.50 -25.02 1.18
CA GLY A 37 -26.37 -25.01 2.13
C GLY A 37 -24.99 -24.78 1.50
N GLN A 38 -24.92 -24.41 0.23
CA GLN A 38 -23.68 -24.01 -0.44
C GLN A 38 -23.45 -22.51 -0.24
N ILE A 39 -22.19 -22.13 -0.03
CA ILE A 39 -21.77 -20.73 0.01
C ILE A 39 -21.66 -20.24 -1.43
N GLU A 40 -22.31 -19.13 -1.72
CA GLU A 40 -22.28 -18.49 -3.03
C GLU A 40 -21.42 -17.22 -2.97
N PRO A 41 -20.92 -16.71 -4.10
CA PRO A 41 -20.24 -15.42 -4.16
C PRO A 41 -21.07 -14.29 -3.54
N SER A 42 -20.38 -13.32 -2.93
CA SER A 42 -21.01 -12.20 -2.18
C SER A 42 -21.92 -11.31 -3.02
N GLY A 43 -21.66 -11.23 -4.33
CA GLY A 43 -22.32 -10.29 -5.23
C GLY A 43 -21.82 -8.84 -5.11
N THR A 44 -20.80 -8.59 -4.29
CA THR A 44 -20.19 -7.26 -4.09
C THR A 44 -18.85 -7.11 -4.79
N LEU A 45 -18.18 -8.23 -5.09
CA LEU A 45 -16.91 -8.26 -5.81
C LEU A 45 -17.06 -9.00 -7.15
N PRO A 46 -16.20 -8.72 -8.13
CA PRO A 46 -16.13 -9.53 -9.35
C PRO A 46 -15.78 -10.98 -9.01
N VAL A 47 -16.30 -11.90 -9.79
CA VAL A 47 -16.07 -13.34 -9.62
C VAL A 47 -15.27 -13.89 -10.80
N LEU A 48 -14.15 -14.53 -10.49
CA LEU A 48 -13.35 -15.26 -11.46
C LEU A 48 -13.76 -16.75 -11.43
N PHE A 49 -14.38 -17.19 -12.50
CA PHE A 49 -14.71 -18.60 -12.70
C PHE A 49 -13.59 -19.28 -13.50
N VAL A 50 -13.05 -20.36 -12.95
CA VAL A 50 -12.01 -21.17 -13.61
C VAL A 50 -12.45 -22.62 -13.63
N ASN A 51 -12.40 -23.26 -14.80
CA ASN A 51 -12.72 -24.67 -14.94
C ASN A 51 -11.56 -25.38 -15.65
N THR A 52 -10.93 -26.31 -14.97
CA THR A 52 -9.91 -27.19 -15.55
C THR A 52 -10.55 -28.22 -16.47
N ASP A 53 -9.81 -28.71 -17.44
CA ASP A 53 -10.30 -29.77 -18.32
C ASP A 53 -10.70 -31.01 -17.50
N ASN A 54 -11.92 -31.47 -17.73
CA ASN A 54 -12.55 -32.59 -17.00
C ASN A 54 -12.66 -32.40 -15.47
N GLY A 55 -12.57 -31.17 -14.96
CA GLY A 55 -12.67 -30.88 -13.54
C GLY A 55 -11.51 -31.41 -12.70
N VAL A 56 -10.34 -31.57 -13.29
CA VAL A 56 -9.14 -32.08 -12.60
C VAL A 56 -8.66 -31.06 -11.55
N ASP A 57 -8.39 -31.51 -10.34
CA ASP A 57 -7.88 -30.65 -9.27
C ASP A 57 -6.44 -30.17 -9.55
N VAL A 58 -6.12 -28.95 -9.15
CA VAL A 58 -4.77 -28.41 -9.16
C VAL A 58 -4.04 -28.93 -7.93
N VAL A 59 -3.16 -29.93 -8.11
CA VAL A 59 -2.54 -30.67 -7.01
C VAL A 59 -1.06 -30.38 -6.80
N ASP A 60 -0.40 -29.69 -7.74
CA ASP A 60 1.02 -29.37 -7.68
C ASP A 60 1.35 -27.97 -8.23
N LYS A 61 2.59 -27.54 -8.06
CA LYS A 61 3.13 -26.25 -8.52
C LYS A 61 3.87 -26.32 -9.85
N GLU A 62 4.14 -27.51 -10.33
CA GLU A 62 5.03 -27.74 -11.48
C GLU A 62 4.23 -27.82 -12.78
N THR A 63 3.10 -28.53 -12.74
CA THR A 63 2.32 -28.86 -13.92
C THR A 63 1.22 -27.86 -14.19
N TYR A 64 1.27 -27.20 -15.35
CA TYR A 64 0.14 -26.40 -15.82
C TYR A 64 -0.99 -27.30 -16.32
N LEU A 65 -2.16 -27.16 -15.76
CA LEU A 65 -3.40 -27.73 -16.28
C LEU A 65 -4.05 -26.78 -17.28
N THR A 66 -4.54 -27.35 -18.39
CA THR A 66 -5.39 -26.60 -19.33
C THR A 66 -6.73 -26.33 -18.66
N ALA A 67 -7.22 -25.11 -18.83
CA ALA A 67 -8.45 -24.65 -18.22
C ALA A 67 -9.12 -23.55 -19.06
N THR A 68 -10.32 -23.22 -18.69
CA THR A 68 -11.03 -22.05 -19.20
C THR A 68 -11.42 -21.11 -18.08
N TYR A 69 -11.63 -19.83 -18.39
CA TYR A 69 -12.08 -18.84 -17.42
C TYR A 69 -13.07 -17.86 -18.00
N TYR A 70 -13.85 -17.26 -17.13
CA TYR A 70 -14.53 -15.99 -17.38
C TYR A 70 -14.53 -15.16 -16.11
N LEU A 71 -14.52 -13.83 -16.29
CA LEU A 71 -14.59 -12.85 -15.22
C LEU A 71 -15.96 -12.17 -15.30
N ASP A 72 -16.78 -12.38 -14.28
CA ASP A 72 -18.07 -11.74 -14.11
C ASP A 72 -17.92 -10.54 -13.17
N PRO A 73 -18.20 -9.31 -13.62
CA PRO A 73 -18.12 -8.12 -12.78
C PRO A 73 -19.28 -8.00 -11.76
N MET A 74 -20.20 -8.96 -11.70
CA MET A 74 -21.36 -8.99 -10.78
C MET A 74 -22.22 -7.71 -10.81
N GLY A 75 -22.32 -7.11 -12.00
CA GLY A 75 -23.11 -5.89 -12.23
C GLY A 75 -22.35 -4.58 -12.07
N ASP A 76 -21.10 -4.60 -11.66
CA ASP A 76 -20.24 -3.40 -11.66
C ASP A 76 -19.89 -3.00 -13.09
N THR A 77 -20.48 -1.90 -13.56
CA THR A 77 -20.29 -1.39 -14.93
C THR A 77 -18.92 -0.75 -15.15
N THR A 78 -18.15 -0.51 -14.12
CA THR A 78 -16.78 0.02 -14.20
C THR A 78 -15.76 -1.08 -14.51
N ILE A 79 -16.11 -2.34 -14.29
CA ILE A 79 -15.28 -3.51 -14.53
C ILE A 79 -15.63 -4.13 -15.88
N THR A 80 -14.59 -4.35 -16.71
CA THR A 80 -14.74 -5.06 -17.97
C THR A 80 -14.88 -6.57 -17.74
N ALA A 81 -15.96 -7.17 -18.24
CA ALA A 81 -16.12 -8.62 -18.29
C ALA A 81 -15.14 -9.26 -19.30
N PHE A 82 -14.66 -10.46 -19.00
CA PHE A 82 -13.82 -11.27 -19.89
C PHE A 82 -14.42 -12.65 -20.08
N GLY A 83 -14.85 -12.96 -21.28
CA GLY A 83 -15.59 -14.17 -21.58
C GLY A 83 -16.98 -14.20 -20.94
N SER A 84 -17.64 -15.34 -20.98
CA SER A 84 -18.89 -15.64 -20.29
C SER A 84 -18.97 -17.13 -19.97
N LYS A 85 -19.98 -17.54 -19.23
CA LYS A 85 -20.23 -18.97 -18.96
C LYS A 85 -20.40 -19.77 -20.26
N GLU A 86 -21.04 -19.17 -21.27
CA GLU A 86 -21.29 -19.80 -22.58
C GLU A 86 -20.08 -19.74 -23.52
N THR A 87 -19.22 -18.72 -23.33
CA THR A 87 -18.03 -18.49 -24.16
C THR A 87 -16.81 -18.18 -23.28
N PRO A 88 -16.35 -19.15 -22.46
CA PRO A 88 -15.18 -18.94 -21.61
C PRO A 88 -13.90 -18.84 -22.44
N LEU A 89 -12.90 -18.17 -21.89
CA LEU A 89 -11.61 -17.95 -22.53
C LEU A 89 -10.57 -18.98 -22.06
N PRO A 90 -9.61 -19.37 -22.90
CA PRO A 90 -8.60 -20.35 -22.52
C PRO A 90 -7.54 -19.77 -21.60
N LEU A 91 -7.09 -20.57 -20.63
CA LEU A 91 -5.95 -20.32 -19.77
C LEU A 91 -5.27 -21.62 -19.34
N GLN A 92 -4.13 -21.48 -18.69
CA GLN A 92 -3.47 -22.55 -17.95
C GLN A 92 -3.36 -22.13 -16.48
N ILE A 93 -3.54 -23.09 -15.56
CA ILE A 93 -3.48 -22.88 -14.11
C ILE A 93 -2.56 -23.91 -13.46
N LYS A 94 -1.80 -23.49 -12.45
CA LYS A 94 -1.05 -24.37 -11.55
C LYS A 94 -0.97 -23.78 -10.15
N GLY A 95 -0.56 -24.58 -9.18
CA GLY A 95 -0.25 -24.09 -7.83
C GLY A 95 0.93 -23.10 -7.81
N ARG A 96 1.05 -22.30 -6.74
CA ARG A 96 2.18 -21.41 -6.47
C ARG A 96 2.47 -21.29 -4.97
N GLY A 97 3.56 -20.59 -4.64
CA GLY A 97 4.00 -20.34 -3.26
C GLY A 97 4.75 -21.54 -2.67
N ASN A 98 5.38 -21.34 -1.55
CA ASN A 98 6.09 -22.37 -0.79
C ASN A 98 5.33 -22.73 0.48
N TRP A 99 5.40 -21.89 1.50
CA TRP A 99 4.68 -22.09 2.76
C TRP A 99 3.16 -22.12 2.56
N THR A 100 2.61 -21.13 1.87
CA THR A 100 1.18 -21.03 1.60
C THR A 100 0.61 -22.21 0.80
N TRP A 101 1.40 -22.82 -0.09
CA TRP A 101 0.98 -24.03 -0.79
C TRP A 101 0.99 -25.26 0.11
N ARG A 102 2.01 -25.41 0.97
CA ARG A 102 2.16 -26.61 1.83
C ARG A 102 1.29 -26.55 3.07
N GLY A 103 1.18 -25.37 3.69
CA GLY A 103 0.57 -25.19 5.01
C GLY A 103 -0.95 -25.05 5.03
N PHE A 104 -1.58 -24.70 3.90
CA PHE A 104 -2.99 -24.34 3.90
C PHE A 104 -3.78 -25.08 2.82
N GLU A 105 -5.07 -25.36 3.12
CA GLU A 105 -5.99 -25.95 2.14
C GLU A 105 -6.52 -24.91 1.14
N LYS A 106 -6.60 -23.65 1.53
CA LYS A 106 -6.88 -22.53 0.64
C LYS A 106 -5.63 -22.21 -0.18
N LYS A 107 -5.53 -22.81 -1.37
CA LYS A 107 -4.32 -22.80 -2.19
C LYS A 107 -4.20 -21.55 -3.04
N PRO A 108 -3.02 -20.92 -3.14
CA PRO A 108 -2.73 -19.88 -4.13
C PRO A 108 -2.42 -20.49 -5.50
N TYR A 109 -2.72 -19.76 -6.58
CA TYR A 109 -2.57 -20.23 -7.95
C TYR A 109 -1.78 -19.27 -8.84
N ARG A 110 -1.15 -19.81 -9.88
CA ARG A 110 -0.56 -19.05 -10.98
C ARG A 110 -1.39 -19.27 -12.24
N LEU A 111 -1.80 -18.16 -12.87
CA LEU A 111 -2.57 -18.15 -14.11
C LEU A 111 -1.69 -17.73 -15.28
N LYS A 112 -1.86 -18.43 -16.42
CA LYS A 112 -1.25 -18.07 -17.70
C LYS A 112 -2.34 -18.05 -18.76
N LEU A 113 -2.79 -16.85 -19.12
CA LEU A 113 -3.82 -16.64 -20.15
C LEU A 113 -3.26 -16.96 -21.53
N ASP A 114 -4.10 -17.40 -22.45
CA ASP A 114 -3.70 -17.61 -23.85
C ASP A 114 -3.39 -16.29 -24.56
N GLY A 115 -4.20 -15.25 -24.33
CA GLY A 115 -3.99 -13.87 -24.80
C GLY A 115 -3.70 -12.89 -23.64
N LYS A 116 -3.03 -11.75 -23.92
CA LYS A 116 -2.92 -10.67 -22.93
C LYS A 116 -4.31 -10.08 -22.64
N ALA A 117 -4.66 -9.93 -21.37
CA ALA A 117 -5.91 -9.30 -20.90
C ALA A 117 -5.64 -8.30 -19.79
N ALA A 118 -6.40 -7.21 -19.77
CA ALA A 118 -6.36 -6.15 -18.75
C ALA A 118 -7.39 -6.47 -17.64
N LEU A 119 -7.19 -7.58 -16.94
CA LEU A 119 -8.12 -8.05 -15.91
C LEU A 119 -8.23 -7.01 -14.78
N LEU A 120 -9.46 -6.69 -14.38
CA LEU A 120 -9.76 -5.76 -13.28
C LEU A 120 -9.03 -4.40 -13.41
N GLY A 121 -8.88 -3.89 -14.64
CA GLY A 121 -8.21 -2.61 -14.93
C GLY A 121 -6.69 -2.61 -14.80
N MET A 122 -6.07 -3.74 -14.47
CA MET A 122 -4.61 -3.87 -14.45
C MET A 122 -4.03 -3.85 -15.88
N LYS A 123 -2.73 -3.59 -16.03
CA LYS A 123 -2.08 -3.61 -17.35
C LYS A 123 -2.19 -5.00 -18.00
N ALA A 124 -2.41 -5.01 -19.33
CA ALA A 124 -2.67 -6.23 -20.07
C ALA A 124 -1.50 -7.23 -19.98
N SER A 125 -1.75 -8.40 -19.44
CA SER A 125 -0.76 -9.46 -19.26
C SER A 125 -1.35 -10.83 -19.53
N LYS A 126 -0.47 -11.82 -19.80
CA LYS A 126 -0.83 -13.23 -19.76
C LYS A 126 -0.68 -13.85 -18.38
N HIS A 127 0.11 -13.23 -17.48
CA HIS A 127 0.56 -13.84 -16.24
C HIS A 127 0.04 -13.10 -15.02
N PHE A 128 -0.69 -13.82 -14.16
CA PHE A 128 -1.22 -13.32 -12.89
C PHE A 128 -1.03 -14.37 -11.79
N ALA A 129 -1.02 -13.91 -10.54
CA ALA A 129 -1.18 -14.75 -9.37
C ALA A 129 -2.57 -14.57 -8.77
N LEU A 130 -3.15 -15.63 -8.25
CA LEU A 130 -4.27 -15.57 -7.30
C LEU A 130 -3.69 -15.85 -5.92
N LEU A 131 -3.53 -14.80 -5.12
CA LEU A 131 -3.04 -14.90 -3.74
C LEU A 131 -4.20 -15.24 -2.82
N ALA A 132 -4.03 -16.26 -2.00
CA ALA A 132 -5.07 -16.78 -1.12
C ALA A 132 -5.12 -16.07 0.23
N HIS A 133 -3.97 -15.52 0.69
CA HIS A 133 -3.81 -14.89 2.01
C HIS A 133 -4.38 -15.71 3.17
N ALA A 134 -4.25 -17.06 3.10
CA ALA A 134 -4.72 -17.96 4.14
C ALA A 134 -3.89 -17.86 5.43
N ASP A 135 -2.70 -17.31 5.32
CA ASP A 135 -1.72 -17.09 6.39
C ASP A 135 -1.72 -15.65 6.92
N ASP A 136 -2.60 -14.79 6.42
CA ASP A 136 -2.70 -13.40 6.88
C ASP A 136 -3.71 -13.26 8.04
N PRO A 137 -3.26 -13.12 9.30
CA PRO A 137 -4.14 -12.93 10.44
C PRO A 137 -4.66 -11.49 10.58
N HIS A 138 -4.28 -10.59 9.66
CA HIS A 138 -4.58 -9.15 9.74
C HIS A 138 -5.51 -8.70 8.62
N GLY A 139 -6.59 -9.40 8.40
CA GLY A 139 -7.67 -8.96 7.52
C GLY A 139 -7.28 -8.79 6.05
N PHE A 140 -6.33 -9.58 5.53
CA PHE A 140 -5.80 -9.48 4.16
C PHE A 140 -5.02 -8.19 3.89
N MET A 141 -4.65 -7.42 4.93
CA MET A 141 -4.10 -6.08 4.77
C MET A 141 -2.58 -6.02 4.58
N ARG A 142 -1.83 -7.09 4.90
CA ARG A 142 -0.36 -7.07 4.83
C ARG A 142 0.18 -6.61 3.48
N ASN A 143 -0.24 -7.27 2.39
CA ASN A 143 0.17 -6.87 1.05
C ASN A 143 -0.39 -5.50 0.64
N ALA A 144 -1.59 -5.15 1.11
CA ALA A 144 -2.19 -3.85 0.84
C ALA A 144 -1.34 -2.72 1.42
N VAL A 145 -0.87 -2.85 2.67
CA VAL A 145 0.05 -1.91 3.32
C VAL A 145 1.37 -1.81 2.54
N GLY A 146 2.02 -2.96 2.26
CA GLY A 146 3.32 -2.96 1.58
C GLY A 146 3.28 -2.33 0.19
N PHE A 147 2.24 -2.61 -0.59
CA PHE A 147 2.06 -2.01 -1.92
C PHE A 147 1.68 -0.53 -1.84
N PHE A 148 0.84 -0.12 -0.88
CA PHE A 148 0.56 1.28 -0.64
C PHE A 148 1.84 2.08 -0.33
N LEU A 149 2.67 1.60 0.59
CA LEU A 149 3.94 2.24 0.94
C LEU A 149 4.90 2.30 -0.26
N SER A 150 4.99 1.23 -1.04
CA SER A 150 5.82 1.18 -2.25
C SER A 150 5.42 2.26 -3.25
N GLU A 151 4.12 2.48 -3.46
CA GLU A 151 3.62 3.54 -4.32
C GLU A 151 3.81 4.93 -3.71
N ARG A 152 3.56 5.06 -2.40
CA ARG A 152 3.74 6.31 -1.67
C ARG A 152 5.19 6.80 -1.70
N PHE A 153 6.15 5.87 -1.65
CA PHE A 153 7.58 6.17 -1.75
C PHE A 153 8.10 6.21 -3.19
N GLU A 154 7.19 6.13 -4.18
CA GLU A 154 7.52 6.27 -5.60
C GLU A 154 8.58 5.26 -6.07
N LEU A 155 8.48 3.97 -5.64
CA LEU A 155 9.28 2.93 -6.28
C LEU A 155 8.93 2.84 -7.77
N PRO A 156 9.89 2.54 -8.65
CA PRO A 156 9.70 2.58 -10.11
C PRO A 156 8.51 1.75 -10.61
N TRP A 157 8.20 0.65 -9.95
CA TRP A 157 7.01 -0.15 -10.20
C TRP A 157 6.59 -0.91 -8.95
N THR A 158 5.28 -0.98 -8.72
CA THR A 158 4.65 -1.75 -7.66
C THR A 158 3.64 -2.71 -8.27
N PRO A 159 3.65 -4.02 -7.92
CA PRO A 159 2.63 -4.96 -8.36
C PRO A 159 1.23 -4.49 -7.95
N LYS A 160 0.30 -4.50 -8.88
CA LYS A 160 -1.10 -4.23 -8.58
C LYS A 160 -1.80 -5.49 -8.14
N GLN A 161 -2.67 -5.37 -7.14
CA GLN A 161 -3.57 -6.45 -6.72
C GLN A 161 -5.02 -5.97 -6.72
N ARG A 162 -5.94 -6.89 -6.96
CA ARG A 162 -7.39 -6.63 -6.98
C ARG A 162 -8.13 -7.75 -6.27
N PRO A 163 -9.05 -7.43 -5.34
CA PRO A 163 -9.89 -8.43 -4.72
C PRO A 163 -10.81 -9.07 -5.78
N VAL A 164 -10.99 -10.37 -5.67
CA VAL A 164 -11.83 -11.16 -6.56
C VAL A 164 -12.29 -12.42 -5.83
N GLU A 165 -13.53 -12.83 -6.01
CA GLU A 165 -13.95 -14.12 -5.52
C GLU A 165 -13.63 -15.21 -6.54
N LEU A 166 -13.20 -16.39 -6.09
CA LEU A 166 -12.82 -17.50 -6.97
C LEU A 166 -13.84 -18.63 -6.89
N VAL A 167 -14.31 -19.06 -8.06
CA VAL A 167 -15.03 -20.33 -8.23
C VAL A 167 -14.17 -21.23 -9.13
N LEU A 168 -13.66 -22.34 -8.57
CA LEU A 168 -12.82 -23.30 -9.27
C LEU A 168 -13.56 -24.64 -9.42
N ASN A 169 -13.80 -25.06 -10.67
CA ASN A 169 -14.54 -26.28 -11.00
C ASN A 169 -15.94 -26.33 -10.36
N GLY A 170 -16.61 -25.17 -10.27
CA GLY A 170 -17.91 -25.04 -9.65
C GLY A 170 -17.91 -25.00 -8.12
N ASP A 171 -16.72 -25.10 -7.46
CA ASP A 171 -16.58 -24.97 -6.01
C ASP A 171 -16.13 -23.55 -5.66
N TYR A 172 -16.91 -22.86 -4.80
CA TYR A 172 -16.55 -21.54 -4.28
C TYR A 172 -15.35 -21.63 -3.36
N ARG A 173 -14.27 -20.95 -3.73
CA ARG A 173 -12.99 -20.97 -3.01
C ARG A 173 -12.77 -19.76 -2.10
N GLY A 174 -13.68 -18.78 -2.12
CA GLY A 174 -13.60 -17.60 -1.25
C GLY A 174 -12.95 -16.39 -1.90
N LEU A 175 -12.51 -15.46 -1.05
CA LEU A 175 -11.84 -14.22 -1.42
C LEU A 175 -10.37 -14.48 -1.79
N TYR A 176 -9.97 -14.01 -2.96
CA TYR A 176 -8.61 -14.03 -3.47
C TYR A 176 -8.20 -12.64 -3.93
N PHE A 177 -6.90 -12.45 -4.14
CA PHE A 177 -6.35 -11.24 -4.72
C PHE A 177 -5.65 -11.56 -6.03
N LEU A 178 -6.25 -11.13 -7.14
CA LEU A 178 -5.62 -11.22 -8.45
C LEU A 178 -4.50 -10.20 -8.51
N THR A 179 -3.25 -10.68 -8.64
CA THR A 179 -2.04 -9.88 -8.47
C THR A 179 -1.13 -10.00 -9.70
N GLU A 180 -0.53 -8.89 -10.11
CA GLU A 180 0.50 -8.88 -11.14
C GLU A 180 1.75 -9.62 -10.66
N LEU A 181 2.34 -10.44 -11.54
CA LEU A 181 3.60 -11.11 -11.24
C LEU A 181 4.79 -10.23 -11.59
N ILE A 182 5.83 -10.26 -10.76
CA ILE A 182 7.11 -9.65 -11.05
C ILE A 182 7.74 -10.33 -12.27
N ARG A 183 8.05 -9.56 -13.28
CA ARG A 183 8.74 -9.98 -14.50
C ARG A 183 9.16 -8.78 -15.32
N VAL A 184 10.10 -8.98 -16.22
CA VAL A 184 10.43 -7.96 -17.22
C VAL A 184 9.27 -7.78 -18.19
N ASP A 185 8.75 -6.58 -18.29
CA ASP A 185 7.75 -6.11 -19.26
C ASP A 185 7.76 -4.58 -19.21
N LYS A 186 7.46 -3.93 -20.33
CA LYS A 186 7.41 -2.44 -20.44
C LYS A 186 6.47 -1.77 -19.42
N ASP A 187 5.46 -2.50 -18.94
CA ASP A 187 4.47 -2.02 -17.97
C ASP A 187 4.73 -2.59 -16.54
N ARG A 188 5.90 -3.16 -16.30
CA ARG A 188 6.32 -3.77 -15.01
C ARG A 188 7.77 -3.41 -14.70
N VAL A 189 8.67 -4.39 -14.57
CA VAL A 189 10.11 -4.11 -14.52
C VAL A 189 10.56 -3.78 -15.94
N SER A 190 10.67 -2.49 -16.23
CA SER A 190 10.87 -1.98 -17.59
C SER A 190 12.36 -1.86 -17.90
N ILE A 191 12.98 -3.00 -18.19
CA ILE A 191 14.38 -3.09 -18.63
C ILE A 191 14.47 -3.83 -19.96
N THR A 192 15.59 -3.66 -20.67
CA THR A 192 15.88 -4.37 -21.91
C THR A 192 16.32 -5.80 -21.58
N GLU A 193 15.54 -6.80 -21.98
CA GLU A 193 15.89 -8.21 -21.78
C GLU A 193 17.15 -8.60 -22.55
N GLN A 194 18.02 -9.36 -21.91
CA GLN A 194 19.10 -10.05 -22.60
C GLN A 194 18.65 -11.46 -23.02
N PRO A 195 19.20 -12.03 -24.11
CA PRO A 195 18.86 -13.39 -24.53
C PRO A 195 19.34 -14.44 -23.52
N ASP A 196 18.61 -15.54 -23.42
CA ASP A 196 19.09 -16.75 -22.78
C ASP A 196 20.38 -17.23 -23.45
N LEU A 197 21.28 -17.86 -22.67
CA LEU A 197 22.54 -18.43 -23.14
C LEU A 197 23.42 -17.42 -23.92
N CYS A 198 23.32 -16.13 -23.58
CA CYS A 198 24.11 -15.08 -24.21
C CYS A 198 25.59 -15.19 -23.85
N ILE A 199 26.48 -15.03 -24.84
CA ILE A 199 27.94 -15.04 -24.67
C ILE A 199 28.60 -13.70 -25.05
N HIS A 200 27.82 -12.71 -25.50
CA HIS A 200 28.32 -11.43 -25.96
C HIS A 200 28.52 -10.47 -24.77
N ALA A 201 29.77 -10.05 -24.56
CA ALA A 201 30.19 -9.25 -23.41
C ALA A 201 29.35 -7.96 -23.22
N ASP A 202 28.99 -7.26 -24.30
CA ASP A 202 28.19 -6.04 -24.22
C ASP A 202 26.73 -6.31 -23.83
N SER A 203 26.20 -7.47 -24.24
CA SER A 203 24.79 -7.83 -24.00
C SER A 203 24.53 -8.41 -22.60
N ILE A 204 25.58 -8.92 -21.93
CA ILE A 204 25.44 -9.49 -20.57
C ILE A 204 25.59 -8.46 -19.46
N THR A 205 25.89 -7.19 -19.82
CA THR A 205 26.11 -6.12 -18.84
C THR A 205 24.85 -5.72 -18.07
N GLY A 206 23.66 -6.09 -18.56
CA GLY A 206 22.37 -5.79 -17.94
C GLY A 206 21.25 -6.62 -18.53
N GLY A 207 20.00 -6.20 -18.32
CA GLY A 207 18.83 -7.00 -18.62
C GLY A 207 18.62 -8.11 -17.57
N TRP A 208 19.05 -7.85 -16.35
CA TRP A 208 18.97 -8.78 -15.23
C TRP A 208 17.75 -8.47 -14.35
N LEU A 209 17.00 -9.51 -14.02
CA LEU A 209 16.06 -9.54 -12.91
C LEU A 209 16.43 -10.75 -12.03
N VAL A 210 16.83 -10.48 -10.80
CA VAL A 210 17.25 -11.49 -9.83
C VAL A 210 16.53 -11.31 -8.51
N GLU A 211 16.54 -12.32 -7.67
CA GLU A 211 15.90 -12.35 -6.36
C GLU A 211 16.89 -12.94 -5.34
N ILE A 212 17.13 -12.23 -4.23
CA ILE A 212 17.72 -12.87 -3.06
C ILE A 212 16.67 -13.85 -2.54
N ASP A 213 16.98 -15.14 -2.58
CA ASP A 213 16.07 -16.21 -2.20
C ASP A 213 16.87 -17.37 -1.56
N ASN A 214 17.17 -17.21 -0.28
CA ASN A 214 18.00 -18.14 0.46
C ASN A 214 17.31 -19.50 0.76
N TYR A 215 16.18 -19.77 0.12
CA TYR A 215 15.48 -21.06 0.22
C TYR A 215 15.98 -22.13 -0.77
N ASP A 216 16.86 -21.78 -1.71
CA ASP A 216 17.52 -22.70 -2.68
C ASP A 216 16.53 -23.60 -3.44
N THR A 217 15.47 -23.00 -3.96
CA THR A 217 14.41 -23.77 -4.63
C THR A 217 14.43 -23.69 -6.15
N ASP A 218 15.02 -22.63 -6.71
CA ASP A 218 15.05 -22.31 -8.14
C ASP A 218 16.50 -22.25 -8.66
N PRO A 219 16.73 -22.24 -10.00
CA PRO A 219 18.07 -22.04 -10.57
C PRO A 219 18.69 -20.71 -10.11
N HIS A 220 19.93 -20.75 -9.61
CA HIS A 220 20.56 -19.62 -8.95
C HIS A 220 22.08 -19.56 -9.15
N VAL A 221 22.67 -18.43 -8.75
CA VAL A 221 24.09 -18.31 -8.41
C VAL A 221 24.20 -18.03 -6.91
N ALA A 222 25.31 -18.44 -6.30
CA ALA A 222 25.56 -18.22 -4.88
C ALA A 222 26.94 -17.57 -4.68
N ILE A 223 27.02 -16.69 -3.67
CA ILE A 223 28.28 -16.12 -3.21
C ILE A 223 28.44 -16.39 -1.72
N THR A 224 29.68 -16.24 -1.22
CA THR A 224 29.94 -16.19 0.22
C THR A 224 29.92 -14.73 0.63
N GLU A 225 29.04 -14.39 1.57
CA GLU A 225 28.91 -13.05 2.15
C GLU A 225 30.14 -12.69 3.01
N GLY A 226 30.40 -11.42 3.22
CA GLY A 226 31.55 -10.95 3.99
C GLY A 226 31.57 -11.40 5.46
N ASP A 227 30.43 -11.86 6.01
CA ASP A 227 30.34 -12.50 7.34
C ASP A 227 30.52 -14.02 7.31
N GLY A 228 30.63 -14.63 6.12
CA GLY A 228 30.84 -16.04 5.92
C GLY A 228 29.58 -16.88 5.62
N GLU A 229 28.41 -16.25 5.67
CA GLU A 229 27.16 -16.89 5.26
C GLU A 229 27.02 -16.97 3.74
N THR A 230 26.05 -17.68 3.24
CA THR A 230 25.80 -17.83 1.79
C THR A 230 24.60 -16.97 1.40
N ILE A 231 24.77 -16.17 0.33
CA ILE A 231 23.65 -15.50 -0.33
C ILE A 231 23.36 -16.23 -1.64
N ILE A 232 22.09 -16.53 -1.85
CA ILE A 232 21.56 -17.18 -3.05
C ILE A 232 20.80 -16.15 -3.88
N PHE A 233 21.21 -15.99 -5.15
CA PHE A 233 20.56 -15.12 -6.12
C PHE A 233 19.87 -15.98 -7.19
N THR A 234 18.58 -16.17 -7.04
CA THR A 234 17.74 -16.82 -8.05
C THR A 234 17.54 -15.86 -9.23
N TYR A 235 17.90 -16.28 -10.43
CA TYR A 235 17.70 -15.43 -11.61
C TYR A 235 16.34 -15.71 -12.25
N LYS A 236 15.65 -14.65 -12.62
CA LYS A 236 14.31 -14.69 -13.26
C LYS A 236 14.37 -14.28 -14.73
N THR A 237 15.34 -13.44 -15.08
CA THR A 237 15.65 -13.03 -16.45
C THR A 237 17.15 -12.74 -16.52
N PRO A 238 17.87 -13.42 -17.44
CA PRO A 238 17.44 -14.52 -18.32
C PRO A 238 16.95 -15.77 -17.57
N GLU A 239 16.17 -16.63 -18.23
CA GLU A 239 15.67 -17.87 -17.62
C GLU A 239 16.72 -18.99 -17.62
N VAL A 240 17.66 -18.97 -18.59
CA VAL A 240 18.77 -19.94 -18.72
C VAL A 240 20.09 -19.21 -18.96
N LEU A 241 21.08 -19.46 -18.12
CA LEU A 241 22.37 -18.77 -18.19
C LEU A 241 23.42 -19.55 -18.99
N SER A 242 24.23 -18.83 -19.79
CA SER A 242 25.52 -19.31 -20.29
C SER A 242 26.57 -19.31 -19.18
N THR A 243 27.74 -19.89 -19.45
CA THR A 243 28.90 -19.79 -18.54
C THR A 243 29.34 -18.34 -18.34
N GLU A 244 29.29 -17.51 -19.39
CA GLU A 244 29.65 -16.10 -19.37
C GLU A 244 28.68 -15.29 -18.53
N GLN A 245 27.38 -15.55 -18.67
CA GLN A 245 26.34 -14.92 -17.86
C GLN A 245 26.45 -15.31 -16.38
N THR A 246 26.65 -16.60 -16.10
CA THR A 246 26.84 -17.10 -14.72
C THR A 246 28.04 -16.41 -14.06
N ARG A 247 29.17 -16.34 -14.77
CA ARG A 247 30.37 -15.65 -14.25
C ARG A 247 30.10 -14.17 -14.01
N PHE A 248 29.50 -13.47 -14.99
CA PHE A 248 29.19 -12.05 -14.86
C PHE A 248 28.33 -11.77 -13.63
N LEU A 249 27.22 -12.50 -13.47
CA LEU A 249 26.32 -12.31 -12.32
C LEU A 249 27.03 -12.60 -10.99
N THR A 250 27.82 -13.69 -10.92
CA THR A 250 28.59 -14.03 -9.72
C THR A 250 29.63 -12.95 -9.39
N ASP A 251 30.35 -12.45 -10.39
CA ASP A 251 31.36 -11.39 -10.22
C ASP A 251 30.71 -10.06 -9.74
N GLU A 252 29.56 -9.70 -10.31
CA GLU A 252 28.84 -8.47 -9.92
C GLU A 252 28.29 -8.56 -8.49
N MET A 253 27.66 -9.69 -8.11
CA MET A 253 27.16 -9.88 -6.75
C MET A 253 28.32 -9.91 -5.73
N SER A 254 29.43 -10.58 -6.06
CA SER A 254 30.63 -10.57 -5.20
C SER A 254 31.26 -9.18 -5.08
N ARG A 255 31.21 -8.36 -6.13
CA ARG A 255 31.66 -6.96 -6.08
C ARG A 255 30.78 -6.13 -5.15
N LEU A 256 29.45 -6.23 -5.31
CA LEU A 256 28.52 -5.53 -4.41
C LEU A 256 28.77 -5.93 -2.96
N ASP A 257 28.89 -7.22 -2.67
CA ASP A 257 29.17 -7.74 -1.34
C ASP A 257 30.46 -7.14 -0.77
N SER A 258 31.55 -7.18 -1.54
CA SER A 258 32.84 -6.61 -1.11
C SER A 258 32.77 -5.12 -0.80
N LEU A 259 31.99 -4.36 -1.56
CA LEU A 259 31.78 -2.93 -1.32
C LEU A 259 30.87 -2.69 -0.11
N ILE A 260 29.83 -3.51 0.06
CA ILE A 260 28.91 -3.44 1.20
C ILE A 260 29.62 -3.75 2.51
N TYR A 261 30.52 -4.74 2.55
CA TYR A 261 31.35 -5.06 3.72
C TYR A 261 32.59 -4.19 3.86
N GLY A 262 32.87 -3.34 2.86
CA GLY A 262 34.03 -2.44 2.82
C GLY A 262 33.89 -1.19 3.70
N ASP A 263 34.65 -0.15 3.32
CA ASP A 263 34.66 1.14 4.04
C ASP A 263 33.33 1.87 3.95
N LYS A 264 32.68 2.09 5.09
CA LYS A 264 31.36 2.72 5.20
C LYS A 264 31.38 4.23 4.86
N GLN A 265 32.55 4.86 4.77
CA GLN A 265 32.70 6.24 4.32
C GLN A 265 32.91 6.34 2.80
N SER A 266 33.10 5.21 2.12
CA SER A 266 33.29 5.18 0.67
C SER A 266 31.98 5.46 -0.07
N ILE A 267 32.08 6.23 -1.14
CA ILE A 267 30.97 6.47 -2.07
C ILE A 267 31.00 5.49 -3.26
N GLU A 268 31.96 4.58 -3.31
CA GLU A 268 32.18 3.69 -4.46
C GLU A 268 30.99 2.75 -4.68
N LEU A 269 30.38 2.22 -3.61
CA LEU A 269 29.18 1.38 -3.68
C LEU A 269 28.09 2.03 -4.53
N TRP A 270 27.87 3.33 -4.39
CA TRP A 270 26.81 4.08 -5.06
C TRP A 270 27.07 4.33 -6.55
N GLN A 271 28.21 3.88 -7.08
CA GLN A 271 28.46 3.83 -8.53
C GLN A 271 27.86 2.56 -9.14
N TYR A 272 27.64 1.51 -8.36
CA TYR A 272 27.13 0.20 -8.79
C TYR A 272 25.71 -0.07 -8.30
N LEU A 273 25.31 0.54 -7.20
CA LEU A 273 24.00 0.37 -6.57
C LEU A 273 23.27 1.71 -6.49
N ASP A 274 22.01 1.74 -6.89
CA ASP A 274 21.20 2.95 -6.79
C ASP A 274 20.73 3.15 -5.34
N ILE A 275 21.20 4.26 -4.75
CA ILE A 275 20.93 4.57 -3.35
C ILE A 275 19.48 5.04 -3.13
N ASP A 276 18.84 5.66 -4.13
CA ASP A 276 17.49 6.19 -4.01
C ASP A 276 16.46 5.05 -4.00
N ASP A 277 16.54 4.13 -4.96
CA ASP A 277 15.64 2.98 -5.01
C ASP A 277 15.86 2.02 -3.85
N LEU A 278 17.14 1.81 -3.44
CA LEU A 278 17.44 1.04 -2.24
C LEU A 278 16.80 1.68 -0.99
N ALA A 279 16.91 2.99 -0.82
CA ALA A 279 16.38 3.66 0.37
C ALA A 279 14.84 3.64 0.40
N ARG A 280 14.18 3.82 -0.75
CA ARG A 280 12.72 3.65 -0.86
C ARG A 280 12.29 2.23 -0.53
N PHE A 281 12.95 1.24 -1.12
CA PHE A 281 12.71 -0.18 -0.82
C PHE A 281 12.90 -0.48 0.66
N PHE A 282 14.00 -0.02 1.25
CA PHE A 282 14.34 -0.24 2.66
C PHE A 282 13.29 0.36 3.61
N LEU A 283 12.80 1.59 3.34
CA LEU A 283 11.73 2.21 4.14
C LEU A 283 10.44 1.39 4.13
N VAL A 284 10.07 0.77 2.99
CA VAL A 284 8.91 -0.12 2.96
C VAL A 284 9.12 -1.31 3.89
N GLN A 285 10.29 -1.94 3.83
CA GLN A 285 10.60 -3.11 4.67
C GLN A 285 10.67 -2.72 6.15
N GLU A 286 11.24 -1.55 6.44
CA GLU A 286 11.37 -1.05 7.81
C GLU A 286 10.01 -0.78 8.45
N LEU A 287 9.13 -0.05 7.76
CA LEU A 287 7.82 0.31 8.29
C LEU A 287 6.89 -0.90 8.46
N THR A 288 7.01 -1.89 7.60
CA THR A 288 6.21 -3.11 7.70
C THR A 288 6.80 -4.17 8.64
N ASP A 289 7.98 -3.91 9.23
CA ASP A 289 8.77 -4.89 10.00
C ASP A 289 8.93 -6.21 9.24
N ASN A 290 9.28 -6.12 7.94
CA ASN A 290 9.42 -7.29 7.07
C ASN A 290 10.73 -8.01 7.32
N TYR A 291 10.77 -8.82 8.37
CA TYR A 291 11.98 -9.52 8.81
C TYR A 291 12.42 -10.64 7.85
N GLU A 292 11.62 -11.01 6.85
CA GLU A 292 12.00 -11.94 5.78
C GLU A 292 12.67 -11.23 4.60
N SER A 293 12.53 -9.92 4.50
CA SER A 293 13.19 -9.15 3.45
C SER A 293 14.71 -9.25 3.55
N PHE A 294 15.40 -9.22 2.42
CA PHE A 294 16.82 -9.53 2.26
C PHE A 294 17.23 -10.97 2.60
N HIS A 295 16.26 -11.84 2.92
CA HIS A 295 16.43 -13.28 3.04
C HIS A 295 15.72 -14.04 1.91
N GLY A 296 14.50 -13.63 1.60
CA GLY A 296 13.68 -14.15 0.51
C GLY A 296 12.85 -13.06 -0.14
N SER A 297 12.35 -13.30 -1.33
CA SER A 297 11.48 -12.39 -2.10
C SER A 297 12.01 -10.96 -2.27
N CYS A 298 13.34 -10.79 -2.23
CA CYS A 298 14.02 -9.52 -2.35
C CYS A 298 14.58 -9.35 -3.76
N TYR A 299 13.90 -8.57 -4.59
CA TYR A 299 14.23 -8.41 -6.00
C TYR A 299 15.24 -7.30 -6.25
N LEU A 300 16.13 -7.57 -7.24
CA LEU A 300 17.04 -6.60 -7.82
C LEU A 300 16.96 -6.68 -9.34
N TYR A 301 17.13 -5.55 -9.99
CA TYR A 301 17.20 -5.51 -11.44
C TYR A 301 18.28 -4.54 -11.93
N ARG A 302 18.73 -4.74 -13.17
CA ARG A 302 19.71 -3.86 -13.83
C ARG A 302 19.40 -3.74 -15.31
N GLU A 303 19.29 -2.50 -15.82
CA GLU A 303 19.16 -2.20 -17.25
C GLU A 303 20.47 -2.56 -17.99
N MET A 304 20.38 -2.75 -19.31
CA MET A 304 21.53 -3.04 -20.16
C MET A 304 22.43 -1.82 -20.32
N GLY A 305 23.71 -1.98 -20.03
CA GLY A 305 24.71 -0.93 -20.17
C GLY A 305 25.80 -1.01 -19.12
N ALA A 306 27.04 -0.72 -19.49
CA ALA A 306 28.18 -0.83 -18.58
C ALA A 306 28.14 0.19 -17.42
N ALA A 307 27.47 1.33 -17.62
CA ALA A 307 27.33 2.38 -16.63
C ALA A 307 26.04 2.26 -15.77
N GLU A 308 25.17 1.30 -16.08
CA GLU A 308 23.91 1.10 -15.37
C GLU A 308 24.16 0.50 -13.99
N LYS A 309 23.28 0.84 -13.06
CA LYS A 309 23.35 0.39 -11.66
C LYS A 309 22.40 -0.76 -11.40
N TRP A 310 22.65 -1.45 -10.31
CA TRP A 310 21.67 -2.33 -9.70
C TRP A 310 20.65 -1.51 -8.91
N HIS A 311 19.38 -1.88 -9.01
CA HIS A 311 18.24 -1.28 -8.33
C HIS A 311 17.55 -2.32 -7.45
N PHE A 312 17.19 -1.96 -6.23
CA PHE A 312 16.34 -2.78 -5.38
C PHE A 312 14.87 -2.56 -5.71
N GLY A 313 14.12 -3.63 -5.72
CA GLY A 313 12.71 -3.68 -6.05
C GLY A 313 12.43 -4.55 -7.27
N PRO A 314 11.13 -4.72 -7.59
CA PRO A 314 9.97 -4.25 -6.84
C PRO A 314 9.77 -5.00 -5.52
N VAL A 315 8.90 -4.47 -4.66
CA VAL A 315 8.53 -5.13 -3.40
C VAL A 315 7.64 -6.34 -3.65
N TRP A 316 7.75 -7.36 -2.79
CA TRP A 316 6.94 -8.58 -2.85
C TRP A 316 6.93 -9.26 -1.50
N ASP A 317 5.87 -10.04 -1.24
CA ASP A 317 5.70 -10.94 -0.11
C ASP A 317 5.81 -10.27 1.27
N PHE A 318 4.66 -9.83 1.75
CA PHE A 318 4.52 -9.26 3.09
C PHE A 318 3.93 -10.25 4.10
N GLY A 319 4.02 -11.56 3.80
CA GLY A 319 3.49 -12.62 4.66
C GLY A 319 4.08 -12.65 6.07
N SER A 320 5.29 -12.14 6.25
CA SER A 320 6.02 -12.10 7.53
C SER A 320 5.97 -10.73 8.23
N THR A 321 5.08 -9.83 7.83
CA THR A 321 5.02 -8.44 8.33
C THR A 321 3.99 -8.26 9.44
N LEU A 322 4.06 -7.13 10.15
CA LEU A 322 3.08 -6.68 11.15
C LEU A 322 2.87 -7.66 12.33
N ASN A 323 3.83 -8.54 12.59
CA ASN A 323 3.69 -9.61 13.60
C ASN A 323 4.15 -9.19 15.01
N HIS A 324 4.98 -8.15 15.11
CA HIS A 324 5.64 -7.77 16.34
C HIS A 324 5.51 -6.27 16.56
N SER A 325 5.57 -5.82 17.81
CA SER A 325 5.68 -4.38 18.09
C SER A 325 6.95 -3.82 17.47
N LYS A 326 6.87 -2.68 16.79
CA LYS A 326 8.00 -2.02 16.15
C LYS A 326 8.90 -1.35 17.19
N THR A 327 9.96 -2.05 17.61
CA THR A 327 10.90 -1.61 18.63
C THR A 327 12.36 -1.65 18.20
N GLN A 328 12.65 -2.22 17.05
CA GLN A 328 13.99 -2.41 16.50
C GLN A 328 13.93 -2.45 14.96
N PRO A 329 15.06 -2.31 14.25
CA PRO A 329 15.13 -2.48 12.80
C PRO A 329 14.63 -3.87 12.39
N PHE A 330 14.02 -3.96 11.20
CA PHE A 330 13.46 -5.23 10.70
C PHE A 330 14.50 -6.35 10.57
N TYR A 331 15.78 -6.01 10.39
CA TYR A 331 16.90 -6.93 10.23
C TYR A 331 17.57 -7.35 11.54
N GLU A 332 17.09 -6.91 12.71
CA GLU A 332 17.66 -7.24 14.01
C GLU A 332 16.76 -8.21 14.80
N GLY A 333 17.39 -9.19 15.48
CA GLY A 333 16.72 -10.05 16.44
C GLY A 333 15.61 -10.95 15.89
N ARG A 334 15.61 -11.24 14.59
CA ARG A 334 14.64 -12.07 13.90
C ARG A 334 15.23 -13.44 13.53
N GLU A 335 14.37 -14.34 13.08
CA GLU A 335 14.76 -15.71 12.71
C GLU A 335 15.60 -15.78 11.45
N HIS A 336 15.35 -14.86 10.51
CA HIS A 336 16.00 -14.87 9.21
C HIS A 336 17.26 -14.01 9.19
N HIS A 337 18.27 -14.50 8.49
CA HIS A 337 19.46 -13.73 8.15
C HIS A 337 19.09 -12.76 7.02
N ASN A 338 19.12 -11.47 7.32
CA ASN A 338 18.79 -10.42 6.37
C ASN A 338 20.02 -9.92 5.61
N THR A 339 20.83 -10.81 5.11
CA THR A 339 22.02 -10.60 4.28
C THR A 339 22.63 -9.18 4.43
N TRP A 340 22.70 -8.42 3.38
CA TRP A 340 23.32 -7.09 3.30
C TRP A 340 22.67 -5.98 4.14
N ALA A 341 21.41 -6.14 4.59
CA ALA A 341 20.66 -5.07 5.22
C ALA A 341 21.35 -4.44 6.45
N PRO A 342 21.91 -5.23 7.41
CA PRO A 342 22.63 -4.66 8.54
C PRO A 342 23.84 -3.84 8.14
N GLN A 343 24.57 -4.27 7.11
CA GLN A 343 25.78 -3.59 6.62
C GLN A 343 25.46 -2.32 5.83
N LEU A 344 24.40 -2.35 5.02
CA LEU A 344 23.92 -1.17 4.29
C LEU A 344 23.50 -0.05 5.25
N ALA A 345 22.83 -0.42 6.34
CA ALA A 345 22.42 0.53 7.37
C ALA A 345 23.59 1.28 8.07
N LEU A 346 24.81 0.78 7.96
CA LEU A 346 26.00 1.43 8.56
C LEU A 346 26.57 2.57 7.70
N PHE A 347 26.15 2.72 6.44
CA PHE A 347 26.65 3.80 5.57
C PHE A 347 26.01 5.15 5.93
N PRO A 348 26.80 6.19 6.32
CA PRO A 348 26.26 7.50 6.63
C PRO A 348 25.48 8.11 5.46
N ALA A 349 25.98 7.98 4.22
CA ALA A 349 25.29 8.47 3.02
C ALA A 349 23.91 7.81 2.83
N PHE A 350 23.77 6.55 3.22
CA PHE A 350 22.51 5.84 3.15
C PHE A 350 21.53 6.30 4.25
N GLN A 351 22.04 6.51 5.49
CA GLN A 351 21.22 7.08 6.58
C GLN A 351 20.73 8.50 6.25
N ASP A 352 21.59 9.33 5.66
CA ASP A 352 21.21 10.67 5.19
C ASP A 352 20.12 10.59 4.11
N LYS A 353 20.22 9.61 3.20
CA LYS A 353 19.20 9.38 2.17
C LYS A 353 17.87 8.90 2.77
N LEU A 354 17.90 7.94 3.70
CA LEU A 354 16.70 7.47 4.40
C LEU A 354 16.00 8.64 5.12
N LYS A 355 16.78 9.47 5.82
CA LYS A 355 16.26 10.66 6.50
C LYS A 355 15.60 11.63 5.53
N ALA A 356 16.26 11.98 4.43
CA ALA A 356 15.72 12.91 3.43
C ALA A 356 14.43 12.39 2.78
N LEU A 357 14.36 11.10 2.47
CA LEU A 357 13.13 10.49 1.93
C LEU A 357 12.02 10.42 2.98
N TRP A 358 12.36 10.15 4.24
CA TRP A 358 11.39 10.16 5.33
C TRP A 358 10.80 11.55 5.57
N GLU A 359 11.64 12.59 5.58
CA GLU A 359 11.19 14.00 5.65
C GLU A 359 10.25 14.36 4.50
N LEU A 360 10.50 13.82 3.30
CA LEU A 360 9.67 14.06 2.12
C LEU A 360 8.32 13.33 2.17
N TYR A 361 8.30 12.04 2.56
CA TYR A 361 7.12 11.18 2.39
C TYR A 361 6.29 10.99 3.65
N SER A 362 6.84 11.22 4.86
CA SER A 362 6.10 11.01 6.12
C SER A 362 4.93 11.97 6.34
N PRO A 363 4.92 13.23 5.83
CA PRO A 363 3.74 14.07 5.98
C PRO A 363 2.50 13.42 5.38
N ASN A 364 1.43 13.35 6.16
CA ASN A 364 0.14 12.73 5.83
C ASN A 364 0.17 11.23 5.49
N LEU A 365 1.35 10.57 5.59
CA LEU A 365 1.49 9.16 5.26
C LEU A 365 0.48 8.28 6.00
N ILE A 366 0.38 8.47 7.30
CA ILE A 366 -0.49 7.66 8.15
C ILE A 366 -1.96 7.99 7.91
N THR A 367 -2.33 9.26 7.81
CA THR A 367 -3.71 9.67 7.49
C THR A 367 -4.16 9.10 6.14
N ASP A 368 -3.29 9.17 5.12
CA ASP A 368 -3.59 8.62 3.79
C ASP A 368 -3.70 7.08 3.83
N LEU A 369 -2.83 6.42 4.62
CA LEU A 369 -2.88 4.96 4.80
C LEU A 369 -4.13 4.52 5.55
N ASP A 370 -4.50 5.21 6.62
CA ASP A 370 -5.71 4.89 7.40
C ASP A 370 -6.96 4.99 6.53
N ALA A 371 -7.08 6.07 5.74
CA ALA A 371 -8.18 6.23 4.79
C ALA A 371 -8.20 5.13 3.72
N TYR A 372 -7.03 4.75 3.21
CA TYR A 372 -6.89 3.66 2.25
C TYR A 372 -7.32 2.30 2.85
N LEU A 373 -6.88 1.99 4.07
CA LEU A 373 -7.21 0.73 4.74
C LEU A 373 -8.69 0.63 5.11
N GLN A 374 -9.29 1.74 5.53
CA GLN A 374 -10.73 1.81 5.78
C GLN A 374 -11.52 1.45 4.50
N ALA A 375 -11.23 2.12 3.39
CA ALA A 375 -11.87 1.85 2.10
C ALA A 375 -11.60 0.43 1.59
N PHE A 376 -10.39 -0.10 1.83
CA PHE A 376 -10.02 -1.47 1.48
C PHE A 376 -10.89 -2.48 2.23
N VAL A 377 -11.01 -2.37 3.55
CA VAL A 377 -11.82 -3.25 4.39
C VAL A 377 -13.30 -3.19 3.99
N GLU A 378 -13.86 -1.99 3.81
CA GLU A 378 -15.24 -1.80 3.35
C GLU A 378 -15.50 -2.49 2.00
N SER A 379 -14.52 -2.44 1.09
CA SER A 379 -14.66 -3.04 -0.24
C SER A 379 -14.73 -4.57 -0.25
N ILE A 380 -14.16 -5.23 0.79
CA ILE A 380 -14.07 -6.71 0.86
C ILE A 380 -14.95 -7.33 1.93
N GLU A 381 -15.62 -6.56 2.78
CA GLU A 381 -16.29 -7.01 4.00
C GLU A 381 -17.20 -8.24 3.78
N THR A 382 -18.11 -8.16 2.81
CA THR A 382 -19.05 -9.26 2.53
C THR A 382 -18.35 -10.51 2.00
N ALA A 383 -17.36 -10.33 1.10
CA ALA A 383 -16.60 -11.45 0.55
C ALA A 383 -15.68 -12.10 1.60
N ALA A 384 -15.13 -11.31 2.52
CA ALA A 384 -14.34 -11.82 3.64
C ALA A 384 -15.20 -12.63 4.62
N ALA A 385 -16.44 -12.20 4.89
CA ALA A 385 -17.39 -12.98 5.69
C ALA A 385 -17.70 -14.34 5.05
N ASN A 386 -17.91 -14.37 3.72
CA ASN A 386 -18.10 -15.61 2.96
C ASN A 386 -16.85 -16.49 2.97
N ASP A 387 -15.67 -15.90 2.89
CA ASP A 387 -14.39 -16.59 3.00
C ASP A 387 -14.20 -17.23 4.37
N ALA A 388 -14.46 -16.48 5.45
CA ALA A 388 -14.41 -16.99 6.81
C ALA A 388 -15.38 -18.17 7.03
N GLU A 389 -16.60 -18.11 6.51
CA GLU A 389 -17.56 -19.21 6.56
C GLU A 389 -17.07 -20.42 5.75
N ARG A 390 -16.52 -20.19 4.53
CA ARG A 390 -15.98 -21.26 3.67
C ARG A 390 -14.85 -22.03 4.35
N TRP A 391 -13.97 -21.34 5.07
CA TRP A 391 -12.76 -21.91 5.64
C TRP A 391 -12.78 -22.08 7.16
N LYS A 392 -13.94 -21.92 7.80
CA LYS A 392 -14.11 -21.97 9.26
C LYS A 392 -13.60 -23.26 9.91
N THR A 393 -13.74 -24.40 9.22
CA THR A 393 -13.30 -25.70 9.76
C THR A 393 -11.78 -25.85 9.74
N GLN A 394 -11.08 -25.09 8.95
CA GLN A 394 -9.62 -25.02 8.87
C GLN A 394 -9.03 -23.93 9.77
N GLY A 395 -9.88 -23.07 10.34
CA GLY A 395 -9.45 -21.93 11.15
C GLY A 395 -8.82 -20.79 10.36
N TYR A 396 -9.12 -20.72 9.07
CA TYR A 396 -8.72 -19.61 8.20
C TYR A 396 -9.85 -18.60 8.05
N GLY A 397 -9.50 -17.42 7.55
CA GLY A 397 -10.42 -16.34 7.30
C GLY A 397 -10.55 -15.40 8.50
N ASN A 398 -10.72 -14.14 8.20
CA ASN A 398 -10.79 -13.06 9.17
C ASN A 398 -12.26 -12.70 9.39
N ALA A 399 -12.77 -13.10 10.54
CA ALA A 399 -14.17 -12.88 10.92
C ALA A 399 -14.43 -11.50 11.53
N ASP A 400 -13.36 -10.77 11.91
CA ASP A 400 -13.44 -9.48 12.58
C ASP A 400 -12.47 -8.48 11.92
N LEU A 401 -12.84 -8.06 10.71
CA LEU A 401 -12.05 -7.10 9.94
C LEU A 401 -11.91 -5.75 10.60
N GLU A 402 -12.87 -5.33 11.42
CA GLU A 402 -12.81 -4.06 12.15
C GLU A 402 -11.70 -4.10 13.21
N GLN A 403 -11.61 -5.20 13.96
CA GLN A 403 -10.54 -5.40 14.93
C GLN A 403 -9.17 -5.50 14.25
N ASP A 404 -9.08 -6.22 13.13
CA ASP A 404 -7.86 -6.35 12.34
C ASP A 404 -7.41 -4.97 11.79
N LEU A 405 -8.34 -4.15 11.31
CA LEU A 405 -8.08 -2.79 10.84
C LEU A 405 -7.47 -1.93 11.94
N VAL A 406 -8.09 -1.90 13.13
CA VAL A 406 -7.57 -1.15 14.29
C VAL A 406 -6.16 -1.62 14.65
N HIS A 407 -5.91 -2.93 14.61
CA HIS A 407 -4.57 -3.48 14.89
C HIS A 407 -3.53 -3.02 13.87
N VAL A 408 -3.84 -3.08 12.59
CA VAL A 408 -2.93 -2.67 11.51
C VAL A 408 -2.67 -1.16 11.55
N GLN A 409 -3.70 -0.35 11.74
CA GLN A 409 -3.56 1.10 11.90
C GLN A 409 -2.65 1.43 13.08
N GLN A 410 -2.90 0.84 14.26
CA GLN A 410 -2.05 1.09 15.43
C GLN A 410 -0.60 0.69 15.19
N PHE A 411 -0.36 -0.47 14.57
CA PHE A 411 1.00 -0.89 14.22
C PHE A 411 1.69 0.13 13.32
N MET A 412 1.00 0.63 12.28
CA MET A 412 1.57 1.58 11.33
C MET A 412 1.85 2.95 11.94
N HIS A 413 0.97 3.42 12.86
CA HIS A 413 1.22 4.62 13.66
C HIS A 413 2.49 4.48 14.51
N ASP A 414 2.63 3.35 15.22
CA ASP A 414 3.80 3.07 16.05
C ASP A 414 5.09 2.96 15.21
N ALA A 415 5.02 2.31 14.05
CA ALA A 415 6.14 2.16 13.13
C ALA A 415 6.60 3.51 12.56
N ALA A 416 5.67 4.38 12.16
CA ALA A 416 6.00 5.71 11.67
C ALA A 416 6.61 6.60 12.76
N LEU A 417 6.12 6.51 13.98
CA LEU A 417 6.68 7.21 15.13
C LEU A 417 8.10 6.70 15.45
N TRP A 418 8.27 5.38 15.45
CA TRP A 418 9.56 4.75 15.69
C TRP A 418 10.60 5.18 14.62
N GLU A 419 10.23 5.17 13.36
CA GLU A 419 11.11 5.57 12.25
C GLU A 419 11.48 7.07 12.33
N SER A 420 10.51 7.92 12.65
CA SER A 420 10.75 9.35 12.87
C SER A 420 11.78 9.59 13.99
N ASN A 421 11.62 8.86 15.09
CA ASN A 421 12.56 8.95 16.22
C ASN A 421 13.95 8.42 15.85
N ARG A 422 14.02 7.30 15.14
CA ARG A 422 15.28 6.68 14.69
C ARG A 422 16.08 7.61 13.77
N LEU A 423 15.42 8.26 12.84
CA LEU A 423 16.02 9.16 11.87
C LEU A 423 16.23 10.59 12.42
N GLY A 424 15.73 10.89 13.63
CA GLY A 424 15.77 12.23 14.21
C GLY A 424 14.98 13.24 13.38
N VAL A 425 13.86 12.81 12.81
CA VAL A 425 12.87 13.64 12.12
C VAL A 425 11.73 13.89 13.09
N THR A 426 11.34 15.14 13.25
CA THR A 426 10.16 15.43 14.07
C THR A 426 8.95 14.83 13.36
N PRO A 427 8.18 13.94 14.02
CA PRO A 427 6.93 13.46 13.43
C PRO A 427 6.09 14.65 13.00
N PRO A 428 5.41 14.59 11.85
CA PRO A 428 4.45 15.62 11.52
C PRO A 428 3.44 15.72 12.65
N GLU A 429 3.22 16.93 13.15
CA GLU A 429 2.16 17.14 14.14
C GLU A 429 0.82 16.68 13.53
N PRO A 430 -0.04 16.02 14.31
CA PRO A 430 -1.34 15.64 13.82
C PRO A 430 -2.06 16.88 13.28
N THR A 431 -2.65 16.77 12.12
CA THR A 431 -3.41 17.85 11.50
C THR A 431 -4.86 17.42 11.34
N ILE A 432 -5.75 18.37 11.41
CA ILE A 432 -7.13 18.19 10.98
C ILE A 432 -7.41 19.05 9.76
N THR A 433 -8.18 18.52 8.85
CA THR A 433 -8.57 19.20 7.60
C THR A 433 -10.05 19.50 7.63
N ILE A 434 -10.38 20.77 7.55
CA ILE A 434 -11.75 21.25 7.51
C ILE A 434 -12.07 21.69 6.09
N ARG A 435 -13.12 21.11 5.52
CA ARG A 435 -13.57 21.40 4.16
C ARG A 435 -15.00 21.91 4.18
N TRP A 436 -15.30 22.91 3.37
CA TRP A 436 -16.66 23.43 3.28
C TRP A 436 -17.05 23.88 1.88
N ARG A 437 -18.35 23.74 1.61
CA ARG A 437 -19.00 24.33 0.44
C ARG A 437 -19.72 25.61 0.90
N PRO A 438 -19.38 26.80 0.35
CA PRO A 438 -20.08 28.04 0.66
C PRO A 438 -21.45 28.06 -0.01
N LEU A 439 -22.26 29.04 0.34
CA LEU A 439 -23.50 29.36 -0.40
C LEU A 439 -23.17 29.82 -1.82
N ASN A 440 -23.99 29.44 -2.79
CA ASN A 440 -23.84 29.90 -4.18
C ASN A 440 -23.89 31.44 -4.32
N GLU A 441 -24.53 32.10 -3.38
CA GLU A 441 -24.65 33.55 -3.32
C GLU A 441 -23.41 34.22 -2.70
N TRP A 442 -22.51 33.45 -2.09
CA TRP A 442 -21.25 33.92 -1.52
C TRP A 442 -20.20 34.05 -2.61
N THR A 443 -20.15 35.23 -3.24
CA THR A 443 -19.29 35.52 -4.40
C THR A 443 -17.98 36.21 -4.02
N ASP A 444 -17.87 36.68 -2.77
CA ASP A 444 -16.66 37.32 -2.29
C ASP A 444 -15.59 36.28 -1.91
N LYS A 445 -14.38 36.79 -1.67
CA LYS A 445 -13.27 35.96 -1.22
C LYS A 445 -13.62 35.27 0.10
N GLN A 446 -13.52 33.92 0.12
CA GLN A 446 -13.82 33.17 1.32
C GLN A 446 -12.64 33.21 2.29
N MET A 447 -12.94 33.34 3.57
CA MET A 447 -12.01 33.27 4.69
C MET A 447 -12.60 32.34 5.77
N ALA A 448 -11.76 31.90 6.67
CA ALA A 448 -12.22 31.29 7.92
C ALA A 448 -11.65 32.09 9.10
N PHE A 449 -12.37 32.08 10.21
CA PHE A 449 -11.87 32.60 11.48
C PHE A 449 -11.71 31.42 12.43
N VAL A 450 -10.51 31.27 12.98
CA VAL A 450 -10.13 30.14 13.81
C VAL A 450 -9.70 30.61 15.19
N TRP A 451 -10.00 29.80 16.22
CA TRP A 451 -9.58 30.00 17.59
C TRP A 451 -9.55 28.69 18.37
N GLY A 452 -8.81 28.64 19.46
CA GLY A 452 -8.69 27.48 20.32
C GLY A 452 -7.96 27.80 21.61
N GLU A 453 -7.71 26.82 22.44
CA GLU A 453 -6.98 27.00 23.70
C GLU A 453 -5.49 27.30 23.44
N SER A 454 -4.93 26.76 22.38
CA SER A 454 -3.51 26.87 22.06
C SER A 454 -3.19 27.87 20.96
N ILE A 455 -4.21 28.47 20.33
CA ILE A 455 -4.04 29.40 19.21
C ILE A 455 -4.66 30.77 19.46
N GLU A 456 -3.96 31.80 19.02
CA GLU A 456 -4.52 33.15 18.95
C GLU A 456 -5.61 33.21 17.88
N ALA A 457 -6.76 33.78 18.24
CA ALA A 457 -7.89 33.92 17.34
C ALA A 457 -7.51 34.78 16.11
N ARG A 458 -7.67 34.22 14.90
CA ARG A 458 -7.26 34.91 13.67
C ARG A 458 -8.09 34.51 12.44
N PHE A 459 -8.07 35.39 11.44
CA PHE A 459 -8.53 35.05 10.10
C PHE A 459 -7.47 34.25 9.37
N VAL A 460 -7.89 33.20 8.67
CA VAL A 460 -7.04 32.34 7.83
C VAL A 460 -7.60 32.28 6.41
N LYS A 461 -6.70 32.21 5.44
CA LYS A 461 -7.07 32.05 4.03
C LYS A 461 -7.10 30.58 3.71
N PRO A 462 -8.25 30.03 3.31
CA PRO A 462 -8.34 28.64 2.87
C PRO A 462 -7.77 28.46 1.46
N VAL A 463 -7.52 27.21 1.10
CA VAL A 463 -7.24 26.81 -0.28
C VAL A 463 -8.57 26.51 -0.97
N GLN A 464 -8.78 27.09 -2.14
CA GLN A 464 -9.97 26.79 -2.96
C GLN A 464 -9.70 25.54 -3.82
N ASP A 465 -10.67 24.64 -3.82
CA ASP A 465 -10.64 23.40 -4.61
C ASP A 465 -12.05 23.21 -5.22
N GLY A 466 -12.17 23.54 -6.51
CA GLY A 466 -13.46 23.58 -7.19
C GLY A 466 -14.43 24.58 -6.56
N ASP A 467 -15.60 24.09 -6.14
CA ASP A 467 -16.63 24.85 -5.43
C ASP A 467 -16.49 24.79 -3.91
N CYS A 468 -15.45 24.11 -3.40
CA CYS A 468 -15.17 23.94 -1.99
C CYS A 468 -13.93 24.74 -1.56
N TYR A 469 -13.81 24.91 -0.24
CA TYR A 469 -12.67 25.52 0.42
C TYR A 469 -12.12 24.58 1.49
N THR A 470 -10.80 24.57 1.66
CA THR A 470 -10.10 23.68 2.59
C THR A 470 -9.16 24.47 3.48
N TYR A 471 -9.17 24.17 4.77
CA TYR A 471 -8.21 24.67 5.76
C TYR A 471 -7.67 23.51 6.58
N THR A 472 -6.35 23.38 6.67
CA THR A 472 -5.66 22.38 7.49
C THR A 472 -5.02 23.07 8.68
N SER A 473 -5.16 22.48 9.87
CA SER A 473 -4.64 23.00 11.13
C SER A 473 -3.91 21.92 11.91
N THR A 474 -2.80 22.28 12.53
CA THR A 474 -2.12 21.49 13.58
C THR A 474 -2.71 21.77 14.97
N ASP A 475 -3.53 22.81 15.11
CA ASP A 475 -4.15 23.18 16.38
C ASP A 475 -5.41 22.34 16.62
N ILE A 476 -5.37 21.44 17.59
CA ILE A 476 -6.43 20.49 17.94
C ILE A 476 -6.66 20.53 19.46
N PRO A 477 -7.89 20.73 19.94
CA PRO A 477 -9.13 20.98 19.21
C PRO A 477 -9.22 22.37 18.57
N LEU A 478 -9.82 22.43 17.39
CA LEU A 478 -10.02 23.66 16.63
C LEU A 478 -11.46 24.15 16.73
N ASN A 479 -11.62 25.45 16.88
CA ASN A 479 -12.89 26.11 16.63
C ASN A 479 -12.80 26.95 15.36
N ILE A 480 -13.86 26.97 14.56
CA ILE A 480 -13.85 27.63 13.26
C ILE A 480 -15.22 28.20 12.92
N LEU A 481 -15.25 29.27 12.13
CA LEU A 481 -16.42 29.73 11.39
C LEU A 481 -15.99 30.20 10.00
N PHE A 482 -16.90 30.14 9.04
CA PHE A 482 -16.64 30.52 7.65
C PHE A 482 -17.18 31.92 7.39
N VAL A 483 -16.48 32.67 6.53
CA VAL A 483 -16.79 34.08 6.26
C VAL A 483 -16.74 34.36 4.77
N ASN A 484 -17.80 34.97 4.25
CA ASN A 484 -17.84 35.55 2.90
C ASN A 484 -17.25 36.97 2.93
N GLY A 485 -16.04 37.14 2.46
CA GLY A 485 -15.26 38.38 2.50
C GLY A 485 -14.04 38.27 3.42
N THR A 486 -13.30 39.38 3.54
CA THR A 486 -12.05 39.41 4.34
C THR A 486 -12.31 39.55 5.84
N TYR A 487 -13.50 40.02 6.22
CA TYR A 487 -13.93 40.15 7.62
C TYR A 487 -15.42 39.88 7.72
N TRP A 488 -15.92 39.57 8.94
CA TRP A 488 -17.35 39.67 9.21
C TRP A 488 -17.78 41.12 9.33
N THR A 489 -18.50 41.61 8.36
CA THR A 489 -19.08 42.96 8.37
C THR A 489 -20.50 42.98 8.92
N THR A 490 -21.22 41.88 8.72
CA THR A 490 -22.57 41.63 9.20
C THR A 490 -22.71 40.20 9.67
N ARG A 491 -23.77 39.88 10.41
CA ARG A 491 -24.04 38.47 10.78
C ARG A 491 -24.40 37.59 9.57
N GLY A 492 -24.94 38.17 8.52
CA GLY A 492 -25.32 37.48 7.29
C GLY A 492 -24.16 37.12 6.37
N ASN A 493 -22.91 37.51 6.68
CA ASN A 493 -21.74 37.08 5.89
C ASN A 493 -20.84 36.07 6.62
N GLN A 494 -21.35 35.41 7.67
CA GLN A 494 -20.63 34.44 8.46
C GLN A 494 -21.52 33.27 8.91
N THR A 495 -20.92 32.14 9.21
CA THR A 495 -21.62 30.98 9.79
C THR A 495 -21.71 31.08 11.32
N VAL A 496 -22.52 30.21 11.91
CA VAL A 496 -22.44 29.87 13.33
C VAL A 496 -21.04 29.32 13.67
N ASP A 497 -20.71 29.36 14.95
CA ASP A 497 -19.44 28.82 15.45
C ASP A 497 -19.49 27.28 15.43
N ILE A 498 -18.43 26.66 14.94
CA ILE A 498 -18.20 25.21 14.95
C ILE A 498 -17.09 24.98 15.95
N ASN A 499 -17.34 24.23 17.00
CA ASN A 499 -16.44 24.17 18.15
C ASN A 499 -15.91 22.74 18.38
N ASN A 500 -14.70 22.65 18.96
CA ASN A 500 -14.09 21.42 19.44
C ASN A 500 -13.88 20.36 18.34
N LEU A 501 -13.46 20.77 17.16
CA LEU A 501 -13.09 19.84 16.09
C LEU A 501 -11.77 19.17 16.46
N THR A 502 -11.77 17.84 16.50
CA THR A 502 -10.61 17.00 16.82
C THR A 502 -10.22 16.05 15.68
N GLU A 503 -11.01 16.02 14.62
CA GLU A 503 -10.84 15.18 13.44
C GLU A 503 -11.24 15.93 12.18
N ASP A 504 -10.95 15.37 11.02
CA ASP A 504 -11.36 15.93 9.72
C ASP A 504 -12.87 16.09 9.65
N ALA A 505 -13.32 17.22 9.12
CA ALA A 505 -14.73 17.52 9.08
C ALA A 505 -15.13 18.28 7.81
N CYS A 506 -16.32 17.97 7.32
CA CYS A 506 -16.87 18.58 6.12
C CYS A 506 -18.22 19.22 6.36
N PHE A 507 -18.44 20.40 5.75
CA PHE A 507 -19.62 21.21 6.00
C PHE A 507 -20.20 21.81 4.71
N GLU A 508 -21.51 22.03 4.73
CA GLU A 508 -22.23 22.86 3.77
C GLU A 508 -22.82 24.06 4.50
N VAL A 509 -22.60 25.26 3.97
CA VAL A 509 -23.20 26.47 4.48
C VAL A 509 -24.64 26.55 3.97
N LEU A 510 -25.61 26.77 4.87
CA LEU A 510 -27.02 26.82 4.56
C LEU A 510 -27.51 28.24 4.40
N ALA A 511 -28.50 28.46 3.56
CA ALA A 511 -29.19 29.74 3.43
C ALA A 511 -29.94 30.13 4.72
N ASP A 512 -30.36 29.14 5.50
CA ASP A 512 -31.05 29.35 6.76
C ASP A 512 -30.13 30.02 7.78
N THR A 513 -30.69 31.01 8.52
CA THR A 513 -29.98 31.69 9.59
C THR A 513 -30.50 31.28 10.97
N ALA A 514 -29.56 31.20 11.92
CA ALA A 514 -29.89 30.90 13.30
C ALA A 514 -30.83 31.96 13.91
N THR A 515 -31.86 31.52 14.63
CA THR A 515 -32.85 32.36 15.27
C THR A 515 -32.60 32.61 16.76
N THR A 516 -31.65 31.86 17.37
CA THR A 516 -31.32 31.92 18.79
C THR A 516 -29.97 32.57 19.05
N ALA A 517 -29.90 33.37 20.15
CA ALA A 517 -28.63 33.95 20.60
C ALA A 517 -27.65 32.83 21.05
N PRO A 518 -26.33 33.04 20.90
CA PRO A 518 -25.64 34.21 20.36
C PRO A 518 -25.56 34.26 18.82
N HIS A 519 -26.08 33.25 18.11
CA HIS A 519 -25.88 33.05 16.68
C HIS A 519 -26.95 33.70 15.78
N THR A 520 -27.94 34.42 16.35
CA THR A 520 -29.03 35.02 15.59
C THR A 520 -28.54 35.78 14.36
N GLY A 521 -29.01 35.40 13.17
CA GLY A 521 -28.68 36.04 11.89
C GLY A 521 -27.37 35.55 11.24
N LYS A 522 -26.65 34.57 11.84
CA LYS A 522 -25.53 33.86 11.22
C LYS A 522 -26.06 32.66 10.44
N HIS A 523 -25.42 32.32 9.34
CA HIS A 523 -25.78 31.13 8.55
C HIS A 523 -25.57 29.82 9.32
N ALA A 524 -26.50 28.90 9.22
CA ALA A 524 -26.35 27.56 9.74
C ALA A 524 -25.37 26.78 8.88
N VAL A 525 -24.75 25.75 9.48
CA VAL A 525 -23.92 24.76 8.77
C VAL A 525 -24.51 23.37 8.95
N LYS A 526 -24.38 22.55 7.95
CA LYS A 526 -24.72 21.13 7.97
C LYS A 526 -23.44 20.33 7.86
N ALA A 527 -23.18 19.45 8.81
CA ALA A 527 -22.11 18.48 8.67
C ALA A 527 -22.44 17.52 7.52
N LEU A 528 -21.46 17.23 6.72
CA LEU A 528 -21.53 16.30 5.60
C LEU A 528 -20.57 15.16 5.83
N ASP A 529 -20.88 14.02 5.24
CA ASP A 529 -19.86 13.01 4.98
C ASP A 529 -18.83 13.60 4.01
N CYS A 530 -17.55 13.61 4.37
CA CYS A 530 -16.48 14.18 3.55
C CYS A 530 -16.41 13.55 2.15
N SER A 531 -16.82 12.29 2.01
CA SER A 531 -16.92 11.61 0.71
C SER A 531 -17.90 12.30 -0.24
N THR A 532 -18.87 13.05 0.26
CA THR A 532 -19.90 13.74 -0.56
C THR A 532 -19.46 15.10 -1.10
N LEU A 533 -18.34 15.64 -0.61
CA LEU A 533 -17.77 16.92 -1.09
C LEU A 533 -16.70 16.72 -2.18
N THR A 534 -16.55 15.51 -2.66
CA THR A 534 -15.50 15.16 -3.60
C THR A 534 -15.96 15.29 -5.03
N ASP A 535 -15.64 16.39 -5.69
CA ASP A 535 -15.62 16.38 -7.15
C ASP A 535 -14.23 16.12 -7.75
N HIS A 536 -13.13 16.04 -6.99
CA HIS A 536 -11.81 15.71 -7.58
C HIS A 536 -10.76 15.05 -6.67
N PHE A 537 -11.00 14.77 -5.37
CA PHE A 537 -9.94 14.23 -4.49
C PHE A 537 -10.28 12.99 -3.66
N ASN A 538 -11.47 12.44 -3.75
CA ASN A 538 -11.76 11.10 -3.24
C ASN A 538 -12.45 10.25 -4.30
N THR A 539 -11.75 9.91 -5.34
CA THR A 539 -11.72 8.48 -5.62
C THR A 539 -10.83 7.89 -4.52
N PRO A 540 -11.31 6.96 -3.67
CA PRO A 540 -10.39 6.00 -3.09
C PRO A 540 -9.50 5.60 -4.25
N TYR A 541 -8.21 5.37 -4.03
CA TYR A 541 -7.32 4.86 -5.06
C TYR A 541 -7.80 3.48 -5.55
N LEU A 542 -9.03 3.42 -6.01
CA LEU A 542 -9.49 2.52 -7.04
C LEU A 542 -8.87 3.09 -8.31
N TYR A 543 -7.64 2.76 -8.48
CA TYR A 543 -6.79 2.91 -9.62
C TYR A 543 -7.54 3.26 -10.91
N ASN A 544 -7.83 4.55 -11.13
CA ASN A 544 -7.94 5.11 -12.46
C ASN A 544 -6.55 5.61 -12.83
N ASN A 545 -5.70 4.69 -13.28
CA ASN A 545 -4.49 5.00 -14.01
C ASN A 545 -4.89 5.57 -15.39
N THR A 546 -5.32 6.82 -15.44
CA THR A 546 -4.95 7.67 -16.55
C THR A 546 -3.60 8.25 -16.12
N GLU A 547 -2.51 7.60 -16.54
CA GLU A 547 -1.20 8.24 -16.58
C GLU A 547 -1.43 9.60 -17.25
N ALA A 548 -1.35 10.68 -16.46
CA ALA A 548 -1.19 12.00 -17.02
C ALA A 548 0.17 11.96 -17.72
N THR A 549 0.14 11.75 -19.02
CA THR A 549 1.34 11.80 -19.86
C THR A 549 2.02 13.14 -19.56
N PRO A 550 3.32 13.16 -19.20
CA PRO A 550 4.01 14.40 -18.92
C PRO A 550 3.81 15.38 -20.09
N VAL A 551 3.24 16.54 -19.81
CA VAL A 551 2.97 17.55 -20.83
C VAL A 551 4.18 18.47 -20.91
N LYS A 552 4.76 18.60 -22.10
CA LYS A 552 5.83 19.57 -22.36
C LYS A 552 5.20 20.92 -22.66
N VAL A 553 5.55 21.94 -21.87
CA VAL A 553 5.05 23.31 -22.04
C VAL A 553 6.24 24.24 -22.24
N LEU A 554 6.14 25.13 -23.22
CA LEU A 554 7.11 26.21 -23.41
C LEU A 554 6.59 27.43 -22.64
N HIS A 555 7.23 27.78 -21.53
CA HIS A 555 6.90 28.96 -20.72
C HIS A 555 8.12 29.90 -20.68
N ASN A 556 7.92 31.18 -21.03
CA ASN A 556 8.97 32.19 -21.06
C ASN A 556 10.27 31.76 -21.79
N GLY A 557 10.15 30.94 -22.84
CA GLY A 557 11.29 30.44 -23.63
C GLY A 557 12.02 29.24 -22.99
N GLN A 558 11.59 28.75 -21.85
CA GLN A 558 12.06 27.51 -21.25
C GLN A 558 11.09 26.36 -21.50
N LEU A 559 11.63 25.19 -21.83
CA LEU A 559 10.86 23.97 -21.93
C LEU A 559 10.71 23.35 -20.54
N LEU A 560 9.45 23.28 -20.07
CA LEU A 560 9.08 22.70 -18.79
C LEU A 560 8.31 21.41 -19.02
N ILE A 561 8.40 20.49 -18.09
CA ILE A 561 7.64 19.24 -18.07
C ILE A 561 6.66 19.32 -16.90
N ILE A 562 5.36 19.28 -17.18
CA ILE A 562 4.33 19.19 -16.15
C ILE A 562 3.94 17.73 -16.02
N HIS A 563 4.14 17.19 -14.82
CA HIS A 563 3.75 15.83 -14.47
C HIS A 563 3.14 15.84 -13.05
N ASN A 564 1.95 15.27 -12.90
CA ASN A 564 1.20 15.22 -11.64
C ASN A 564 1.11 16.59 -10.93
N GLN A 565 0.74 17.63 -11.70
CA GLN A 565 0.62 19.02 -11.23
C GLN A 565 1.94 19.67 -10.74
N ARG A 566 3.06 19.04 -10.94
CA ARG A 566 4.38 19.61 -10.65
C ARG A 566 5.07 20.01 -11.95
N THR A 567 5.81 21.10 -11.89
CA THR A 567 6.57 21.61 -13.03
C THR A 567 8.06 21.30 -12.84
N TYR A 568 8.67 20.69 -13.82
CA TYR A 568 10.07 20.31 -13.82
C TYR A 568 10.81 20.97 -14.98
N THR A 569 12.07 21.29 -14.80
CA THR A 569 12.99 21.62 -15.89
C THR A 569 13.27 20.38 -16.74
N VAL A 570 13.85 20.55 -17.92
CA VAL A 570 14.29 19.41 -18.77
C VAL A 570 15.36 18.54 -18.13
N LEU A 571 15.98 19.00 -17.05
CA LEU A 571 16.95 18.24 -16.26
C LEU A 571 16.31 17.52 -15.05
N GLY A 572 14.98 17.56 -14.92
CA GLY A 572 14.25 16.88 -13.85
C GLY A 572 14.23 17.59 -12.49
N THR A 573 14.73 18.84 -12.41
CA THR A 573 14.63 19.66 -11.19
C THR A 573 13.29 20.38 -11.14
N LEU A 574 12.64 20.46 -9.96
CA LEU A 574 11.45 21.29 -9.73
C LEU A 574 11.77 22.74 -10.12
N SER A 575 10.88 23.40 -10.86
CA SER A 575 11.05 24.82 -11.17
C SER A 575 10.43 25.63 -10.02
N ASP A 576 11.24 26.52 -9.42
CA ASP A 576 10.84 27.41 -8.33
C ASP A 576 10.04 28.64 -8.83
N GLU A 577 9.26 28.54 -9.89
CA GLU A 577 8.42 29.66 -10.33
C GLU A 577 7.01 29.54 -9.79
N GLU A 578 6.61 30.60 -9.05
CA GLU A 578 5.30 30.91 -8.46
C GLU A 578 4.13 30.87 -9.47
#